data_c74671f1aec169b0ddbe733635689b58
#
_entry.id   c74671f1aec169b0ddbe733635689b58
#
_cell.length_a   1.000
_cell.length_b   1.000
_cell.length_c   1.000
_cell.angle_alpha   90.00
_cell.angle_beta   90.00
_cell.angle_gamma   90.00
#
_symmetry.space_group_name_H-M   'P 1'
#
loop_
_entity.id
_entity.type
_entity.pdbx_description
1 polymer ?
#
loop_
_entity_poly.entity_id
_entity_poly.type
_entity_poly.pdbx_seq_one_letter_code
_entity_poly.pdbx_strand_id
1 'polypeptide(L)'
;MWRLTVAAVIAREGRFLFVEEPDKVTGLPVLNQPAGHVEPGESVLDAVRREVREETGLAFTPEAIVGLYPLKAANGCDYFRICFTGTVPEGAEAAPEDPDILRCHWLSREDVAAAALRSGWVRAC
;
A
#
# COMPACT_ATOMS: atom_id res chain seq x y z
N MET A 1 -0.48 -19.88 11.83
CA MET A 1 -0.73 -19.85 10.37
C MET A 1 -0.29 -18.52 9.79
N TRP A 2 0.50 -18.58 8.73
CA TRP A 2 0.96 -17.37 8.04
C TRP A 2 -0.08 -16.89 7.05
N ARG A 3 -0.32 -15.59 7.03
CA ARG A 3 -1.15 -14.93 6.01
C ARG A 3 -0.26 -14.10 5.12
N LEU A 4 -0.48 -14.19 3.83
CA LEU A 4 0.32 -13.51 2.83
C LEU A 4 -0.32 -12.19 2.43
N THR A 5 0.45 -11.10 2.51
CA THR A 5 0.02 -9.77 2.05
C THR A 5 1.02 -9.23 1.05
N VAL A 6 0.56 -8.29 0.25
CA VAL A 6 1.39 -7.60 -0.75
C VAL A 6 1.24 -6.09 -0.56
N ALA A 7 2.27 -5.35 -0.94
CA ALA A 7 2.25 -3.89 -0.94
C ALA A 7 3.04 -3.38 -2.12
N ALA A 8 2.72 -2.18 -2.57
CA ALA A 8 3.38 -1.54 -3.69
C ALA A 8 4.04 -0.24 -3.29
N VAL A 9 5.32 -0.10 -3.62
CA VAL A 9 6.07 1.14 -3.50
C VAL A 9 6.15 1.73 -4.91
N ILE A 10 5.40 2.78 -5.16
CA ILE A 10 5.26 3.39 -6.49
C ILE A 10 5.83 4.79 -6.44
N ALA A 11 6.89 5.04 -7.21
CA ALA A 11 7.55 6.33 -7.26
C ALA A 11 7.23 7.04 -8.58
N ARG A 12 7.05 8.36 -8.50
CA ARG A 12 6.88 9.24 -9.66
C ARG A 12 7.47 10.61 -9.31
N GLU A 13 8.47 11.04 -10.07
CA GLU A 13 9.09 12.36 -9.91
C GLU A 13 9.52 12.68 -8.47
N GLY A 14 10.14 11.70 -7.80
CA GLY A 14 10.62 11.88 -6.44
C GLY A 14 9.54 11.80 -5.36
N ARG A 15 8.32 11.45 -5.74
CA ARG A 15 7.19 11.28 -4.82
C ARG A 15 6.71 9.85 -4.84
N PHE A 16 6.07 9.44 -3.75
CA PHE A 16 5.56 8.08 -3.58
C PHE A 16 4.06 8.09 -3.40
N LEU A 17 3.40 7.09 -3.93
CA LEU A 17 1.95 6.97 -3.85
C LEU A 17 1.53 6.35 -2.52
N PHE A 18 0.67 7.05 -1.80
CA PHE A 18 0.06 6.60 -0.56
C PHE A 18 -1.46 6.69 -0.67
N VAL A 19 -2.13 5.81 0.05
CA VAL A 19 -3.57 5.87 0.21
C VAL A 19 -3.90 6.29 1.63
N GLU A 20 -4.94 7.09 1.77
CA GLU A 20 -5.46 7.52 3.07
C GLU A 20 -6.72 6.72 3.34
N GLU A 21 -6.75 6.02 4.46
CA GLU A 21 -7.86 5.17 4.83
C GLU A 21 -8.09 5.22 6.34
N PRO A 22 -9.30 4.89 6.84
CA PRO A 22 -9.53 4.81 8.27
C PRO A 22 -8.74 3.65 8.88
N ASP A 23 -8.08 3.91 10.01
CA ASP A 23 -7.46 2.85 10.79
C ASP A 23 -8.57 1.94 11.34
N LYS A 24 -8.38 0.63 11.26
CA LYS A 24 -9.39 -0.35 11.65
C LYS A 24 -9.69 -0.36 13.14
N VAL A 25 -8.75 0.12 13.96
CA VAL A 25 -8.89 0.14 15.41
C VAL A 25 -9.41 1.49 15.89
N THR A 26 -8.80 2.60 15.42
CA THR A 26 -9.11 3.95 15.92
C THR A 26 -10.14 4.68 15.07
N GLY A 27 -10.33 4.29 13.81
CA GLY A 27 -11.16 5.01 12.86
C GLY A 27 -10.53 6.29 12.31
N LEU A 28 -9.37 6.67 12.80
CA LEU A 28 -8.68 7.86 12.35
C LEU A 28 -7.98 7.62 11.01
N PRO A 29 -7.88 8.66 10.15
CA PRO A 29 -7.19 8.51 8.88
C PRO A 29 -5.71 8.18 9.06
N VAL A 30 -5.24 7.18 8.30
CA VAL A 30 -3.83 6.79 8.27
C VAL A 30 -3.37 6.68 6.82
N LEU A 31 -2.06 6.85 6.61
CA LEU A 31 -1.44 6.73 5.30
C LEU A 31 -0.76 5.37 5.19
N ASN A 32 -1.04 4.67 4.10
CA ASN A 32 -0.42 3.37 3.78
C ASN A 32 0.01 3.35 2.34
N GLN A 33 1.01 2.52 2.01
CA GLN A 33 1.21 2.12 0.63
C GLN A 33 -0.02 1.31 0.19
N PRO A 34 -0.34 1.28 -1.11
CA PRO A 34 -1.36 0.36 -1.61
C PRO A 34 -0.98 -1.07 -1.22
N ALA A 35 -1.88 -1.77 -0.53
CA ALA A 35 -1.58 -3.07 0.05
C ALA A 35 -2.85 -3.89 0.34
N GLY A 36 -2.68 -5.20 0.47
CA GLY A 36 -3.77 -6.05 0.85
C GLY A 36 -3.40 -7.53 0.88
N HIS A 37 -4.40 -8.35 1.12
CA HIS A 37 -4.23 -9.80 1.24
C HIS A 37 -4.19 -10.49 -0.12
N VAL A 38 -3.34 -11.50 -0.23
CA VAL A 38 -3.38 -12.42 -1.38
C VAL A 38 -4.58 -13.36 -1.17
N GLU A 39 -5.42 -13.47 -2.17
CA GLU A 39 -6.60 -14.33 -2.13
C GLU A 39 -6.24 -15.77 -2.51
N PRO A 40 -7.03 -16.77 -2.06
CA PRO A 40 -6.79 -18.16 -2.44
C PRO A 40 -6.76 -18.33 -3.96
N GLY A 41 -5.73 -19.01 -4.44
CA GLY A 41 -5.57 -19.26 -5.89
C GLY A 41 -4.99 -18.11 -6.69
N GLU A 42 -4.76 -16.95 -6.04
CA GLU A 42 -4.19 -15.78 -6.68
C GLU A 42 -2.66 -15.77 -6.54
N SER A 43 -1.95 -15.39 -7.61
CA SER A 43 -0.51 -15.20 -7.50
C SER A 43 -0.20 -13.88 -6.78
N VAL A 44 1.00 -13.75 -6.22
CA VAL A 44 1.39 -12.50 -5.55
C VAL A 44 1.44 -11.34 -6.53
N LEU A 45 1.82 -11.58 -7.79
CA LEU A 45 1.82 -10.53 -8.82
C LEU A 45 0.42 -10.06 -9.16
N ASP A 46 -0.52 -11.00 -9.31
CA ASP A 46 -1.92 -10.64 -9.57
C ASP A 46 -2.53 -9.92 -8.37
N ALA A 47 -2.18 -10.35 -7.16
CA ALA A 47 -2.65 -9.73 -5.94
C ALA A 47 -2.21 -8.27 -5.85
N VAL A 48 -0.93 -7.97 -6.08
CA VAL A 48 -0.45 -6.59 -5.98
C VAL A 48 -1.05 -5.70 -7.08
N ARG A 49 -1.21 -6.24 -8.29
CA ARG A 49 -1.89 -5.50 -9.36
C ARG A 49 -3.34 -5.19 -9.00
N ARG A 50 -4.05 -6.16 -8.46
CA ARG A 50 -5.45 -5.99 -8.04
C ARG A 50 -5.58 -4.97 -6.93
N GLU A 51 -4.75 -5.07 -5.90
CA GLU A 51 -4.80 -4.13 -4.77
C GLU A 51 -4.50 -2.69 -5.20
N VAL A 52 -3.51 -2.49 -6.06
CA VAL A 52 -3.21 -1.15 -6.58
C VAL A 52 -4.39 -0.61 -7.37
N ARG A 53 -5.01 -1.43 -8.23
CA ARG A 53 -6.18 -1.01 -9.01
C ARG A 53 -7.35 -0.65 -8.11
N GLU A 54 -7.67 -1.48 -7.13
CA GLU A 54 -8.79 -1.22 -6.22
C GLU A 54 -8.57 0.05 -5.39
N GLU A 55 -7.37 0.25 -4.89
CA GLU A 55 -7.07 1.35 -3.98
C GLU A 55 -6.68 2.63 -4.68
N THR A 56 -6.20 2.59 -5.91
CA THR A 56 -5.75 3.79 -6.62
C THR A 56 -6.34 3.96 -8.01
N GLY A 57 -6.98 2.93 -8.57
CA GLY A 57 -7.48 2.96 -9.94
C GLY A 57 -6.41 2.88 -11.01
N LEU A 58 -5.15 2.69 -10.63
CA LEU A 58 -4.03 2.70 -11.57
C LEU A 58 -3.61 1.29 -11.97
N ALA A 59 -3.12 1.16 -13.21
CA ALA A 59 -2.54 -0.09 -13.72
C ALA A 59 -1.09 -0.17 -13.28
N PHE A 60 -0.79 -1.07 -12.36
CA PHE A 60 0.55 -1.26 -11.81
C PHE A 60 1.30 -2.33 -12.56
N THR A 61 2.55 -2.04 -12.93
CA THR A 61 3.48 -3.02 -13.49
C THR A 61 4.56 -3.29 -12.46
N PRO A 62 4.48 -4.41 -11.72
CA PRO A 62 5.52 -4.76 -10.76
C PRO A 62 6.81 -5.12 -11.49
N GLU A 63 7.93 -4.62 -10.99
CA GLU A 63 9.25 -4.79 -11.62
C GLU A 63 10.23 -5.55 -10.72
N ALA A 64 10.16 -5.34 -9.41
CA ALA A 64 11.09 -5.96 -8.47
C ALA A 64 10.48 -6.09 -7.08
N ILE A 65 11.00 -7.04 -6.31
CA ILE A 65 10.70 -7.16 -4.89
C ILE A 65 11.72 -6.30 -4.15
N VAL A 66 11.23 -5.36 -3.31
CA VAL A 66 12.10 -4.49 -2.53
C VAL A 66 12.25 -4.97 -1.09
N GLY A 67 11.40 -5.88 -0.64
CA GLY A 67 11.55 -6.42 0.70
C GLY A 67 10.52 -7.48 1.03
N LEU A 68 10.87 -8.30 2.02
CA LEU A 68 10.03 -9.33 2.59
C LEU A 68 9.98 -9.07 4.10
N TYR A 69 8.79 -8.89 4.64
CA TYR A 69 8.64 -8.46 6.04
C TYR A 69 7.69 -9.39 6.80
N PRO A 70 8.22 -10.12 7.79
CA PRO A 70 7.34 -10.82 8.72
C PRO A 70 6.73 -9.80 9.68
N LEU A 71 5.42 -9.88 9.89
CA LEU A 71 4.67 -8.97 10.75
C LEU A 71 3.80 -9.79 11.68
N LYS A 72 3.74 -9.36 12.94
CA LYS A 72 2.84 -9.96 13.90
C LYS A 72 1.73 -8.98 14.24
N ALA A 73 0.49 -9.38 14.00
CA ALA A 73 -0.65 -8.52 14.29
C ALA A 73 -1.12 -8.70 15.74
N ALA A 74 -1.87 -7.71 16.25
CA ALA A 74 -2.41 -7.74 17.59
C ALA A 74 -3.38 -8.91 17.82
N ASN A 75 -3.98 -9.44 16.75
CA ASN A 75 -4.89 -10.59 16.84
C ASN A 75 -4.16 -11.93 16.95
N GLY A 76 -2.82 -11.93 17.04
CA GLY A 76 -2.01 -13.14 17.13
C GLY A 76 -1.71 -13.82 15.81
N CYS A 77 -2.21 -13.31 14.69
CA CYS A 77 -1.90 -13.86 13.38
C CYS A 77 -0.52 -13.42 12.91
N ASP A 78 0.19 -14.32 12.24
CA ASP A 78 1.44 -14.02 11.58
C ASP A 78 1.18 -13.64 10.14
N TYR A 79 1.73 -12.50 9.72
CA TYR A 79 1.64 -12.02 8.34
C TYR A 79 3.01 -11.99 7.70
N PHE A 80 3.04 -12.29 6.43
CA PHE A 80 4.24 -12.13 5.62
C PHE A 80 3.91 -11.16 4.49
N ARG A 81 4.58 -10.00 4.50
CA ARG A 81 4.34 -8.95 3.52
C ARG A 81 5.44 -8.95 2.47
N ILE A 82 5.04 -9.00 1.21
CA ILE A 82 5.94 -8.87 0.08
C ILE A 82 5.73 -7.49 -0.53
N CYS A 83 6.78 -6.66 -0.50
CA CYS A 83 6.73 -5.31 -1.07
C CYS A 83 7.34 -5.30 -2.45
N PHE A 84 6.58 -4.81 -3.42
CA PHE A 84 7.01 -4.67 -4.80
C PHE A 84 7.26 -3.21 -5.14
N THR A 85 8.24 -2.95 -5.99
CA THR A 85 8.33 -1.67 -6.68
C THR A 85 7.95 -1.87 -8.14
N GLY A 86 7.49 -0.82 -8.79
CA GLY A 86 7.09 -0.87 -10.18
C GLY A 86 6.58 0.48 -10.64
N THR A 87 5.90 0.47 -11.78
CA THR A 87 5.45 1.70 -12.43
C THR A 87 3.95 1.69 -12.66
N VAL A 88 3.41 2.90 -12.81
CA VAL A 88 2.04 3.15 -13.30
C VAL A 88 2.16 4.02 -14.53
N PRO A 89 1.11 4.07 -15.39
CA PRO A 89 1.16 4.90 -16.59
C PRO A 89 1.48 6.35 -16.28
N GLU A 90 2.37 6.94 -17.06
CA GLU A 90 2.76 8.34 -16.90
C GLU A 90 1.55 9.25 -17.09
N GLY A 91 1.41 10.22 -16.18
CA GLY A 91 0.29 11.16 -16.22
C GLY A 91 -1.06 10.62 -15.76
N ALA A 92 -1.14 9.34 -15.42
CA ALA A 92 -2.39 8.76 -14.93
C ALA A 92 -2.77 9.34 -13.56
N GLU A 93 -4.06 9.66 -13.40
CA GLU A 93 -4.58 10.18 -12.14
C GLU A 93 -5.20 9.07 -11.31
N ALA A 94 -4.97 9.11 -10.00
CA ALA A 94 -5.54 8.14 -9.10
C ALA A 94 -7.05 8.34 -8.97
N ALA A 95 -7.79 7.24 -9.03
CA ALA A 95 -9.25 7.22 -8.87
C ALA A 95 -9.62 5.92 -8.16
N PRO A 96 -9.62 5.89 -6.83
CA PRO A 96 -9.89 4.67 -6.07
C PRO A 96 -11.24 4.04 -6.41
N GLU A 97 -11.25 2.72 -6.56
CA GLU A 97 -12.48 1.95 -6.73
C GLU A 97 -13.03 1.52 -5.38
N ASP A 98 -12.16 1.30 -4.39
CA ASP A 98 -12.54 0.88 -3.05
C ASP A 98 -13.12 2.08 -2.28
N PRO A 99 -14.37 1.98 -1.80
CA PRO A 99 -15.00 3.08 -1.06
C PRO A 99 -14.36 3.38 0.29
N ASP A 100 -13.55 2.48 0.85
CA ASP A 100 -12.84 2.71 2.10
C ASP A 100 -11.64 3.62 1.94
N ILE A 101 -11.16 3.81 0.70
CA ILE A 101 -10.06 4.73 0.44
C ILE A 101 -10.60 6.16 0.38
N LEU A 102 -10.16 7.00 1.29
CA LEU A 102 -10.59 8.39 1.37
C LEU A 102 -10.00 9.23 0.26
N ARG A 103 -8.70 9.05 -0.01
CA ARG A 103 -7.99 9.71 -1.12
C ARG A 103 -6.61 9.11 -1.31
N CYS A 104 -6.00 9.42 -2.46
CA CYS A 104 -4.63 9.06 -2.77
C CYS A 104 -3.74 10.29 -2.74
N HIS A 105 -2.49 10.11 -2.32
CA HIS A 105 -1.52 11.19 -2.22
C HIS A 105 -0.20 10.80 -2.87
N TRP A 106 0.40 11.73 -3.60
CA TRP A 106 1.78 11.62 -4.04
C TRP A 106 2.63 12.44 -3.07
N LEU A 107 3.42 11.78 -2.23
CA LEU A 107 4.14 12.42 -1.15
C LEU A 107 5.65 12.23 -1.31
N SER A 108 6.41 13.32 -1.07
CA SER A 108 7.86 13.24 -0.97
C SER A 108 8.25 12.52 0.33
N ARG A 109 9.53 12.14 0.44
CA ARG A 109 10.04 11.56 1.70
C ARG A 109 9.83 12.52 2.87
N GLU A 110 10.00 13.80 2.63
CA GLU A 110 9.80 14.84 3.66
C GLU A 110 8.34 14.92 4.10
N ASP A 111 7.41 14.86 3.15
CA ASP A 111 5.97 14.86 3.43
C ASP A 111 5.58 13.63 4.27
N VAL A 112 6.13 12.46 3.95
CA VAL A 112 5.87 11.22 4.69
C VAL A 112 6.39 11.33 6.12
N ALA A 113 7.60 11.84 6.30
CA ALA A 113 8.19 12.04 7.62
C ALA A 113 7.36 13.02 8.46
N ALA A 114 6.90 14.12 7.87
CA ALA A 114 6.04 15.08 8.55
C ALA A 114 4.69 14.47 8.94
N ALA A 115 4.09 13.67 8.08
CA ALA A 115 2.83 12.99 8.36
C ALA A 115 3.00 11.98 9.49
N ALA A 116 4.11 11.24 9.51
CA ALA A 116 4.41 10.29 10.58
C ALA A 116 4.56 10.99 11.94
N LEU A 117 5.21 12.16 11.97
CA LEU A 117 5.37 12.95 13.19
C LEU A 117 4.03 13.47 13.71
N ARG A 118 3.15 13.91 12.81
CA ARG A 118 1.84 14.45 13.20
C ARG A 118 0.85 13.37 13.63
N SER A 119 0.75 12.29 12.85
CA SER A 119 -0.22 11.23 13.10
C SER A 119 0.32 10.13 14.00
N GLY A 120 1.64 10.11 14.18
CA GLY A 120 2.33 9.06 14.93
C GLY A 120 2.40 7.74 14.19
N TRP A 121 1.96 7.68 12.92
CA TRP A 121 1.90 6.38 12.30
C TRP A 121 1.81 6.39 10.78
N VAL A 122 2.78 5.75 10.13
CA VAL A 122 2.78 5.39 8.71
C VAL A 122 3.35 3.98 8.62
N ARG A 123 2.66 3.08 7.94
CA ARG A 123 3.16 1.72 7.76
C ARG A 123 4.42 1.70 6.92
N ALA A 124 5.43 0.99 7.42
CA ALA A 124 6.64 0.74 6.68
C ALA A 124 6.42 -0.39 5.67
N CYS A 125 7.10 -0.26 4.57
CA CYS A 125 7.28 -1.36 3.64
C CYS A 125 8.75 -1.64 3.56
#